data_dfcff91f284ed5d16bd47d9f40fe3432
#
_entry.id   dfcff91f284ed5d16bd47d9f40fe3432
#
_cell.length_a   1.000
_cell.length_b   1.000
_cell.length_c   1.000
_cell.angle_alpha   90.00
_cell.angle_beta   90.00
_cell.angle_gamma   90.00
#
_symmetry.space_group_name_H-M   'P 1'
#
loop_
_entity.id
_entity.type
_entity.pdbx_description
1 polymer ?
#
loop_
_entity_poly.entity_id
_entity_poly.type
_entity_poly.pdbx_seq_one_letter_code
_entity_poly.pdbx_strand_id
1 'polypeptide(L)'
;SNYSNYGYLIKPHDYNIPTLINNLQENGIRVKSSSKQFKINNNHFDYGSLLVPVVSQSVSADEIFETLSVISDKTGIDIYGLSGGYEDNVGFGSGSFTTIKKPKVGLIVGSGVRAYDAGEIWHLFDTRYKIPITKIDLRNITRINLNEYSHIILPSYTGGNLTNKKIQDYLSNGGNLIAYRSSINWLEKNKIISVDFLKNERYAKNVSFEDRGKFSGSQVVGGAIFETKIDKSHPINFGIKSKSLSTFRNNTIFMKPEKNSYNNPIEYSNNPLISGYISNENLELLKNSVPFKVKRYSSGKIFLFTDNTNFRAFWYGTNRLLMNAIYLSNKM
;
A
#
# COMPACT_ATOMS: atom_id res chain seq x y z
N SER A 1 -2.68 25.59 -14.98
CA SER A 1 -1.39 25.03 -15.48
C SER A 1 -1.00 25.74 -16.77
N ASN A 2 0.29 26.05 -16.96
CA ASN A 2 0.79 26.59 -18.22
C ASN A 2 1.07 25.43 -19.17
N TYR A 3 0.75 25.63 -20.47
CA TYR A 3 1.08 24.67 -21.53
C TYR A 3 2.59 24.38 -21.60
N SER A 4 2.96 23.11 -21.76
CA SER A 4 4.35 22.68 -21.90
C SER A 4 4.54 21.68 -23.02
N ASN A 5 5.60 21.87 -23.81
CA ASN A 5 6.04 20.92 -24.83
C ASN A 5 6.99 19.84 -24.28
N TYR A 6 7.39 19.92 -23.02
CA TYR A 6 8.37 19.01 -22.42
C TYR A 6 7.76 18.03 -21.42
N GLY A 7 6.90 18.52 -20.53
CA GLY A 7 6.26 17.68 -19.53
C GLY A 7 5.64 18.48 -18.40
N TYR A 8 5.02 17.75 -17.48
CA TYR A 8 4.32 18.32 -16.34
C TYR A 8 4.75 17.61 -15.05
N LEU A 9 4.97 18.39 -14.00
CA LEU A 9 5.25 17.90 -12.65
C LEU A 9 4.02 18.03 -11.76
N ILE A 10 3.83 17.06 -10.88
CA ILE A 10 2.72 17.03 -9.93
C ILE A 10 3.27 16.60 -8.56
N LYS A 11 2.93 17.35 -7.50
CA LYS A 11 3.31 17.01 -6.12
C LYS A 11 2.56 15.77 -5.66
N PRO A 12 3.16 14.88 -4.84
CA PRO A 12 2.61 13.55 -4.57
C PRO A 12 1.58 13.52 -3.44
N HIS A 13 1.34 14.63 -2.76
CA HIS A 13 0.67 14.64 -1.46
C HIS A 13 -0.86 14.64 -1.50
N ASP A 14 -1.48 14.94 -2.66
CA ASP A 14 -2.92 14.98 -2.78
C ASP A 14 -3.53 13.58 -2.63
N TYR A 15 -4.69 13.50 -1.98
CA TYR A 15 -5.41 12.23 -1.79
C TYR A 15 -5.79 11.60 -3.13
N ASN A 16 -6.14 12.41 -4.14
CA ASN A 16 -6.61 11.98 -5.44
C ASN A 16 -5.50 11.58 -6.42
N ILE A 17 -4.23 11.55 -6.02
CA ILE A 17 -3.13 11.11 -6.89
C ILE A 17 -3.37 9.73 -7.53
N PRO A 18 -3.89 8.69 -6.83
CA PRO A 18 -4.20 7.42 -7.48
C PRO A 18 -5.25 7.55 -8.59
N THR A 19 -6.29 8.37 -8.39
CA THR A 19 -7.30 8.67 -9.42
C THR A 19 -6.67 9.38 -10.62
N LEU A 20 -5.80 10.36 -10.38
CA LEU A 20 -5.07 11.06 -11.44
C LEU A 20 -4.21 10.08 -12.25
N ILE A 21 -3.42 9.24 -11.60
CA ILE A 21 -2.59 8.23 -12.29
C ILE A 21 -3.47 7.31 -13.15
N ASN A 22 -4.57 6.79 -12.58
CA ASN A 22 -5.49 5.92 -13.31
C ASN A 22 -6.07 6.63 -14.53
N ASN A 23 -6.58 7.86 -14.38
CA ASN A 23 -7.17 8.60 -15.48
C ASN A 23 -6.17 8.86 -16.61
N LEU A 24 -4.94 9.23 -16.28
CA LEU A 24 -3.87 9.41 -17.29
C LEU A 24 -3.59 8.08 -18.02
N GLN A 25 -3.49 6.97 -17.29
CA GLN A 25 -3.22 5.66 -17.87
C GLN A 25 -4.40 5.11 -18.70
N GLU A 26 -5.65 5.42 -18.35
CA GLU A 26 -6.83 5.08 -19.16
C GLU A 26 -6.83 5.83 -20.49
N ASN A 27 -6.31 7.05 -20.52
CA ASN A 27 -6.14 7.85 -21.74
C ASN A 27 -4.80 7.58 -22.47
N GLY A 28 -4.08 6.50 -22.13
CA GLY A 28 -2.84 6.11 -22.79
C GLY A 28 -1.64 6.99 -22.44
N ILE A 29 -1.77 7.88 -21.45
CA ILE A 29 -0.73 8.82 -21.04
C ILE A 29 0.20 8.16 -20.04
N ARG A 30 1.50 8.12 -20.37
CA ARG A 30 2.54 7.56 -19.51
C ARG A 30 2.89 8.53 -18.38
N VAL A 31 2.95 7.97 -17.17
CA VAL A 31 3.32 8.69 -15.96
C VAL A 31 4.57 8.06 -15.35
N LYS A 32 5.47 8.89 -14.85
CA LYS A 32 6.65 8.48 -14.09
C LYS A 32 6.57 9.00 -12.66
N SER A 33 7.27 8.34 -11.73
CA SER A 33 7.40 8.79 -10.34
C SER A 33 8.87 8.98 -9.99
N SER A 34 9.18 10.08 -9.29
CA SER A 34 10.52 10.36 -8.78
C SER A 34 10.83 9.52 -7.54
N SER A 35 12.06 8.99 -7.47
CA SER A 35 12.63 8.39 -6.27
C SER A 35 13.50 9.36 -5.46
N LYS A 36 13.56 10.63 -5.86
CA LYS A 36 14.34 11.68 -5.20
C LYS A 36 13.49 12.91 -4.95
N GLN A 37 13.86 13.68 -3.95
CA GLN A 37 13.38 15.05 -3.76
C GLN A 37 14.17 15.99 -4.65
N PHE A 38 13.53 17.06 -5.12
CA PHE A 38 14.15 18.09 -5.93
C PHE A 38 13.39 19.42 -5.85
N LYS A 39 13.98 20.49 -6.37
CA LYS A 39 13.34 21.81 -6.49
C LYS A 39 13.35 22.25 -7.95
N ILE A 40 12.29 22.92 -8.37
CA ILE A 40 12.18 23.59 -9.67
C ILE A 40 11.46 24.94 -9.43
N ASN A 41 12.06 26.04 -9.86
CA ASN A 41 11.47 27.39 -9.75
C ASN A 41 10.91 27.68 -8.35
N ASN A 42 11.70 27.41 -7.31
CA ASN A 42 11.32 27.53 -5.89
C ASN A 42 10.24 26.56 -5.38
N ASN A 43 9.66 25.73 -6.24
CA ASN A 43 8.76 24.66 -5.83
C ASN A 43 9.54 23.44 -5.36
N HIS A 44 9.21 22.94 -4.16
CA HIS A 44 9.75 21.70 -3.64
C HIS A 44 8.89 20.53 -4.08
N PHE A 45 9.52 19.49 -4.65
CA PHE A 45 8.93 18.22 -5.06
C PHE A 45 9.49 17.11 -4.19
N ASP A 46 8.60 16.44 -3.46
CA ASP A 46 8.95 15.36 -2.52
C ASP A 46 9.10 14.00 -3.24
N TYR A 47 9.58 13.00 -2.54
CA TYR A 47 9.58 11.60 -2.98
C TYR A 47 8.21 11.19 -3.54
N GLY A 48 8.20 10.52 -4.68
CA GLY A 48 6.96 10.10 -5.32
C GLY A 48 6.30 11.17 -6.20
N SER A 49 6.90 12.36 -6.35
CA SER A 49 6.42 13.37 -7.30
C SER A 49 6.29 12.77 -8.70
N LEU A 50 5.20 13.13 -9.39
CA LEU A 50 4.91 12.59 -10.71
C LEU A 50 5.48 13.47 -11.80
N LEU A 51 5.94 12.84 -12.87
CA LEU A 51 6.30 13.45 -14.13
C LEU A 51 5.43 12.85 -15.24
N VAL A 52 4.70 13.70 -15.95
CA VAL A 52 4.01 13.36 -17.19
C VAL A 52 4.84 13.94 -18.33
N PRO A 53 5.70 13.14 -19.00
CA PRO A 53 6.47 13.64 -20.14
C PRO A 53 5.54 13.87 -21.33
N VAL A 54 5.80 14.90 -22.13
CA VAL A 54 5.10 15.12 -23.40
C VAL A 54 5.80 14.36 -24.52
N VAL A 55 7.13 14.38 -24.50
CA VAL A 55 7.94 13.70 -25.53
C VAL A 55 7.85 12.16 -25.38
N SER A 56 7.82 11.46 -26.51
CA SER A 56 7.76 10.00 -26.58
C SER A 56 6.48 9.39 -25.96
N GLN A 57 5.37 10.08 -26.11
CA GLN A 57 4.02 9.56 -25.83
C GLN A 57 3.32 9.16 -27.13
N SER A 58 2.31 8.30 -27.04
CA SER A 58 1.41 7.99 -28.17
C SER A 58 0.28 9.01 -28.33
N VAL A 59 0.14 9.91 -27.38
CA VAL A 59 -0.90 10.95 -27.24
C VAL A 59 -0.26 12.30 -27.54
N SER A 60 -0.97 13.22 -28.20
CA SER A 60 -0.47 14.54 -28.55
C SER A 60 -0.27 15.44 -27.32
N ALA A 61 0.54 16.48 -27.46
CA ALA A 61 0.78 17.48 -26.41
C ALA A 61 -0.52 18.16 -25.96
N ASP A 62 -1.40 18.46 -26.92
CA ASP A 62 -2.69 19.13 -26.67
C ASP A 62 -3.63 18.23 -25.88
N GLU A 63 -3.75 16.95 -26.25
CA GLU A 63 -4.57 15.97 -25.52
C GLU A 63 -4.06 15.74 -24.10
N ILE A 64 -2.73 15.70 -23.90
CA ILE A 64 -2.13 15.61 -22.56
C ILE A 64 -2.50 16.84 -21.72
N PHE A 65 -2.35 18.03 -22.28
CA PHE A 65 -2.66 19.27 -21.59
C PHE A 65 -4.15 19.38 -21.23
N GLU A 66 -5.03 19.06 -22.16
CA GLU A 66 -6.48 19.05 -21.94
C GLU A 66 -6.88 18.06 -20.86
N THR A 67 -6.36 16.82 -20.92
CA THR A 67 -6.62 15.79 -19.91
C THR A 67 -6.17 16.25 -18.53
N LEU A 68 -4.97 16.80 -18.42
CA LEU A 68 -4.43 17.31 -17.15
C LEU A 68 -5.23 18.51 -16.64
N SER A 69 -5.66 19.42 -17.51
CA SER A 69 -6.47 20.58 -17.13
C SER A 69 -7.82 20.15 -16.56
N VAL A 70 -8.52 19.23 -17.23
CA VAL A 70 -9.78 18.66 -16.74
C VAL A 70 -9.63 17.97 -15.36
N ILE A 71 -8.53 17.26 -15.16
CA ILE A 71 -8.26 16.60 -13.86
C ILE A 71 -7.96 17.66 -12.80
N SER A 72 -7.13 18.66 -13.11
CA SER A 72 -6.81 19.77 -12.20
C SER A 72 -8.06 20.51 -11.73
N ASP A 73 -8.94 20.87 -12.66
CA ASP A 73 -10.20 21.57 -12.38
C ASP A 73 -11.14 20.74 -11.47
N LYS A 74 -11.20 19.43 -11.69
CA LYS A 74 -12.06 18.52 -10.90
C LYS A 74 -11.51 18.20 -9.51
N THR A 75 -10.18 18.18 -9.35
CA THR A 75 -9.54 17.68 -8.14
C THR A 75 -8.84 18.76 -7.32
N GLY A 76 -8.58 19.93 -7.91
CA GLY A 76 -7.76 21.00 -7.30
C GLY A 76 -6.26 20.66 -7.24
N ILE A 77 -5.80 19.63 -7.97
CA ILE A 77 -4.38 19.25 -7.99
C ILE A 77 -3.60 20.25 -8.84
N ASP A 78 -2.56 20.84 -8.25
CA ASP A 78 -1.65 21.74 -8.96
C ASP A 78 -0.78 20.97 -9.94
N ILE A 79 -0.69 21.48 -11.18
CA ILE A 79 0.11 20.93 -12.27
C ILE A 79 1.09 21.99 -12.74
N TYR A 80 2.37 21.64 -12.76
CA TYR A 80 3.48 22.54 -13.08
C TYR A 80 4.06 22.17 -14.45
N GLY A 81 3.90 23.03 -15.44
CA GLY A 81 4.51 22.88 -16.77
C GLY A 81 6.02 23.11 -16.72
N LEU A 82 6.76 22.27 -17.44
CA LEU A 82 8.21 22.37 -17.59
C LEU A 82 8.57 23.21 -18.80
N SER A 83 9.66 24.01 -18.73
CA SER A 83 10.22 24.79 -19.83
C SER A 83 11.31 24.03 -20.59
N GLY A 84 11.83 22.93 -20.06
CA GLY A 84 12.87 22.11 -20.68
C GLY A 84 12.94 20.68 -20.15
N GLY A 85 13.77 19.85 -20.78
CA GLY A 85 14.06 18.48 -20.34
C GLY A 85 15.06 18.39 -19.18
N TYR A 86 15.71 19.52 -18.85
CA TYR A 86 16.67 19.69 -17.77
C TYR A 86 16.49 21.07 -17.17
N GLU A 87 16.13 21.14 -15.90
CA GLU A 87 15.93 22.38 -15.14
C GLU A 87 16.49 22.24 -13.73
N ASP A 88 17.09 23.29 -13.19
CA ASP A 88 17.61 23.39 -11.81
C ASP A 88 18.42 22.15 -11.39
N ASN A 89 19.28 21.64 -12.25
CA ASN A 89 20.10 20.43 -12.08
C ASN A 89 19.30 19.11 -12.00
N VAL A 90 18.04 19.10 -12.46
CA VAL A 90 17.20 17.92 -12.54
C VAL A 90 17.01 17.47 -13.98
N GLY A 91 17.54 16.29 -14.30
CA GLY A 91 17.32 15.64 -15.61
C GLY A 91 16.08 14.75 -15.58
N PHE A 92 15.03 15.13 -16.31
CA PHE A 92 13.75 14.39 -16.32
C PHE A 92 13.81 13.08 -17.11
N GLY A 93 14.89 12.86 -17.88
CA GLY A 93 15.21 11.58 -18.50
C GLY A 93 15.98 10.61 -17.63
N SER A 94 16.42 11.02 -16.43
CA SER A 94 17.28 10.23 -15.56
C SER A 94 16.57 9.01 -14.95
N GLY A 95 17.36 8.03 -14.46
CA GLY A 95 16.85 6.86 -13.76
C GLY A 95 16.11 7.17 -12.45
N SER A 96 16.15 8.41 -11.97
CA SER A 96 15.37 8.85 -10.81
C SER A 96 13.86 8.88 -11.09
N PHE A 97 13.46 9.00 -12.36
CA PHE A 97 12.07 9.00 -12.81
C PHE A 97 11.74 7.67 -13.49
N THR A 98 11.07 6.77 -12.78
CA THR A 98 10.66 5.46 -13.31
C THR A 98 9.19 5.44 -13.68
N THR A 99 8.87 4.78 -14.80
CA THR A 99 7.49 4.64 -15.29
C THR A 99 6.63 3.85 -14.31
N ILE A 100 5.45 4.37 -14.03
CA ILE A 100 4.39 3.68 -13.30
C ILE A 100 3.64 2.81 -14.30
N LYS A 101 3.70 1.49 -14.12
CA LYS A 101 2.94 0.56 -14.97
C LYS A 101 1.46 0.60 -14.62
N LYS A 102 0.59 0.48 -15.62
CA LYS A 102 -0.87 0.34 -15.40
C LYS A 102 -1.14 -0.99 -14.71
N PRO A 103 -1.74 -1.00 -13.50
CA PRO A 103 -2.01 -2.23 -12.77
C PRO A 103 -3.29 -2.90 -13.28
N LYS A 104 -3.33 -4.23 -13.27
CA LYS A 104 -4.54 -5.04 -13.34
C LYS A 104 -4.70 -5.74 -12.00
N VAL A 105 -5.68 -5.34 -11.21
CA VAL A 105 -5.81 -5.74 -9.80
C VAL A 105 -6.94 -6.74 -9.62
N GLY A 106 -6.64 -7.88 -8.98
CA GLY A 106 -7.61 -8.85 -8.52
C GLY A 106 -7.76 -8.80 -7.00
N LEU A 107 -8.98 -8.85 -6.52
CA LEU A 107 -9.35 -8.95 -5.10
C LEU A 107 -9.95 -10.31 -4.82
N ILE A 108 -9.29 -11.10 -3.98
CA ILE A 108 -9.82 -12.40 -3.57
C ILE A 108 -11.01 -12.19 -2.63
N VAL A 109 -12.11 -12.89 -2.93
CA VAL A 109 -13.36 -12.87 -2.16
C VAL A 109 -13.91 -14.29 -1.99
N GLY A 110 -14.91 -14.47 -1.12
CA GLY A 110 -15.60 -15.74 -0.95
C GLY A 110 -15.21 -16.46 0.35
N SER A 111 -15.46 -17.78 0.38
CA SER A 111 -15.30 -18.58 1.61
C SER A 111 -13.90 -18.51 2.20
N GLY A 112 -13.81 -18.29 3.51
CA GLY A 112 -12.55 -18.13 4.23
C GLY A 112 -11.96 -16.71 4.20
N VAL A 113 -12.46 -15.84 3.33
CA VAL A 113 -12.08 -14.42 3.30
C VAL A 113 -13.04 -13.60 4.17
N ARG A 114 -12.49 -12.72 5.00
CA ARG A 114 -13.31 -11.82 5.80
C ARG A 114 -14.00 -10.77 4.92
N ALA A 115 -15.33 -10.85 4.85
CA ALA A 115 -16.13 -10.03 3.93
C ALA A 115 -15.98 -8.51 4.16
N TYR A 116 -15.87 -8.07 5.43
CA TYR A 116 -15.66 -6.66 5.75
C TYR A 116 -14.34 -6.13 5.18
N ASP A 117 -13.25 -6.88 5.33
CA ASP A 117 -11.93 -6.46 4.82
C ASP A 117 -11.94 -6.38 3.28
N ALA A 118 -12.57 -7.35 2.62
CA ALA A 118 -12.73 -7.32 1.16
C ALA A 118 -13.63 -6.15 0.71
N GLY A 119 -14.71 -5.89 1.43
CA GLY A 119 -15.64 -4.80 1.16
C GLY A 119 -15.01 -3.42 1.29
N GLU A 120 -14.19 -3.20 2.33
CA GLU A 120 -13.45 -1.95 2.54
C GLU A 120 -12.47 -1.66 1.39
N ILE A 121 -11.75 -2.69 0.92
CA ILE A 121 -10.83 -2.57 -0.22
C ILE A 121 -11.61 -2.31 -1.50
N TRP A 122 -12.67 -3.08 -1.77
CA TRP A 122 -13.51 -2.86 -2.95
C TRP A 122 -14.10 -1.45 -2.96
N HIS A 123 -14.64 -0.98 -1.82
CA HIS A 123 -15.17 0.38 -1.68
C HIS A 123 -14.13 1.46 -1.99
N LEU A 124 -12.88 1.27 -1.55
CA LEU A 124 -11.79 2.20 -1.84
C LEU A 124 -11.59 2.36 -3.36
N PHE A 125 -11.51 1.23 -4.06
CA PHE A 125 -11.31 1.23 -5.52
C PHE A 125 -12.52 1.76 -6.28
N ASP A 126 -13.69 1.23 -5.99
CA ASP A 126 -14.93 1.52 -6.73
C ASP A 126 -15.45 2.92 -6.44
N THR A 127 -15.53 3.29 -5.16
CA THR A 127 -16.22 4.52 -4.73
C THR A 127 -15.27 5.70 -4.60
N ARG A 128 -14.06 5.50 -4.02
CA ARG A 128 -13.15 6.60 -3.72
C ARG A 128 -12.27 6.98 -4.91
N TYR A 129 -11.56 6.01 -5.46
CA TYR A 129 -10.56 6.28 -6.51
C TYR A 129 -11.08 6.05 -7.92
N LYS A 130 -12.23 5.39 -8.09
CA LYS A 130 -12.80 5.01 -9.40
C LYS A 130 -11.81 4.22 -10.26
N ILE A 131 -11.08 3.29 -9.61
CA ILE A 131 -10.09 2.42 -10.24
C ILE A 131 -10.71 1.02 -10.42
N PRO A 132 -10.67 0.45 -11.62
CA PRO A 132 -11.19 -0.90 -11.86
C PRO A 132 -10.49 -1.95 -10.99
N ILE A 133 -11.28 -2.84 -10.38
CA ILE A 133 -10.81 -3.99 -9.61
C ILE A 133 -11.70 -5.20 -9.90
N THR A 134 -11.08 -6.36 -10.14
CA THR A 134 -11.81 -7.62 -10.39
C THR A 134 -11.96 -8.42 -9.11
N LYS A 135 -13.20 -8.70 -8.70
CA LYS A 135 -13.46 -9.62 -7.59
C LYS A 135 -13.31 -11.07 -8.07
N ILE A 136 -12.38 -11.80 -7.46
CA ILE A 136 -12.04 -13.19 -7.76
C ILE A 136 -12.64 -14.07 -6.66
N ASP A 137 -13.75 -14.74 -6.97
CA ASP A 137 -14.39 -15.64 -6.01
C ASP A 137 -13.61 -16.95 -5.89
N LEU A 138 -13.29 -17.34 -4.66
CA LEU A 138 -12.57 -18.58 -4.34
C LEU A 138 -13.27 -19.85 -4.84
N ARG A 139 -14.59 -19.83 -5.07
CA ARG A 139 -15.30 -20.95 -5.71
C ARG A 139 -14.81 -21.24 -7.12
N ASN A 140 -14.33 -20.24 -7.83
CA ASN A 140 -13.86 -20.32 -9.20
C ASN A 140 -12.33 -20.27 -9.33
N ILE A 141 -11.59 -20.21 -8.22
CA ILE A 141 -10.14 -19.94 -8.21
C ILE A 141 -9.33 -20.93 -9.05
N THR A 142 -9.75 -22.19 -9.16
CA THR A 142 -9.08 -23.20 -9.95
C THR A 142 -9.10 -22.92 -11.45
N ARG A 143 -10.17 -22.26 -11.94
CA ARG A 143 -10.38 -21.94 -13.37
C ARG A 143 -9.78 -20.60 -13.77
N ILE A 144 -9.48 -19.71 -12.80
CA ILE A 144 -8.98 -18.37 -13.08
C ILE A 144 -7.47 -18.40 -13.25
N ASN A 145 -6.96 -17.78 -14.30
CA ASN A 145 -5.54 -17.57 -14.50
C ASN A 145 -5.10 -16.31 -13.73
N LEU A 146 -4.42 -16.48 -12.59
CA LEU A 146 -3.96 -15.34 -11.78
C LEU A 146 -2.87 -14.52 -12.49
N ASN A 147 -2.13 -15.11 -13.45
CA ASN A 147 -1.08 -14.38 -14.18
C ASN A 147 -1.61 -13.26 -15.10
N GLU A 148 -2.92 -13.17 -15.29
CA GLU A 148 -3.54 -12.03 -15.96
C GLU A 148 -3.53 -10.76 -15.08
N TYR A 149 -3.31 -10.88 -13.79
CA TYR A 149 -3.29 -9.78 -12.84
C TYR A 149 -1.87 -9.44 -12.44
N SER A 150 -1.55 -8.15 -12.47
CA SER A 150 -0.26 -7.65 -11.97
C SER A 150 -0.20 -7.69 -10.44
N HIS A 151 -1.35 -7.52 -9.79
CA HIS A 151 -1.50 -7.53 -8.33
C HIS A 151 -2.73 -8.34 -7.92
N ILE A 152 -2.54 -9.20 -6.94
CA ILE A 152 -3.62 -9.90 -6.23
C ILE A 152 -3.66 -9.41 -4.80
N ILE A 153 -4.82 -8.97 -4.36
CA ILE A 153 -5.05 -8.59 -2.96
C ILE A 153 -5.75 -9.76 -2.26
N LEU A 154 -5.12 -10.25 -1.19
CA LEU A 154 -5.66 -11.28 -0.30
C LEU A 154 -5.99 -10.62 1.04
N PRO A 155 -7.26 -10.26 1.29
CA PRO A 155 -7.71 -9.75 2.58
C PRO A 155 -7.48 -10.77 3.69
N SER A 156 -7.91 -10.51 4.91
CA SER A 156 -7.87 -11.50 5.99
C SER A 156 -8.46 -12.84 5.53
N TYR A 157 -7.62 -13.88 5.51
CA TYR A 157 -7.97 -15.20 5.02
C TYR A 157 -7.57 -16.27 6.05
N THR A 158 -8.47 -17.18 6.35
CA THR A 158 -8.25 -18.22 7.37
C THR A 158 -8.15 -19.62 6.78
N GLY A 159 -8.42 -19.78 5.49
CA GLY A 159 -8.37 -21.05 4.79
C GLY A 159 -9.59 -21.26 3.89
N GLY A 160 -9.46 -22.13 2.89
CA GLY A 160 -10.47 -22.42 1.88
C GLY A 160 -9.83 -23.02 0.62
N ASN A 161 -10.40 -22.74 -0.54
CA ASN A 161 -10.00 -23.36 -1.82
C ASN A 161 -8.71 -22.78 -2.43
N LEU A 162 -8.10 -21.75 -1.84
CA LEU A 162 -6.83 -21.23 -2.32
C LEU A 162 -5.70 -22.21 -2.03
N THR A 163 -5.03 -22.70 -3.06
CA THR A 163 -3.94 -23.68 -2.93
C THR A 163 -2.58 -22.98 -2.91
N ASN A 164 -1.62 -23.56 -2.19
CA ASN A 164 -0.25 -23.07 -2.14
C ASN A 164 0.34 -22.97 -3.54
N LYS A 165 0.17 -24.03 -4.35
CA LYS A 165 0.69 -24.10 -5.72
C LYS A 165 0.20 -22.92 -6.56
N LYS A 166 -1.09 -22.58 -6.48
CA LYS A 166 -1.67 -21.46 -7.25
C LYS A 166 -0.98 -20.13 -6.95
N ILE A 167 -0.71 -19.85 -5.67
CA ILE A 167 -0.02 -18.64 -5.24
C ILE A 167 1.47 -18.68 -5.59
N GLN A 168 2.12 -19.82 -5.40
CA GLN A 168 3.54 -19.99 -5.74
C GLN A 168 3.78 -19.83 -7.26
N ASP A 169 2.94 -20.44 -8.09
CA ASP A 169 3.01 -20.29 -9.56
C ASP A 169 2.83 -18.81 -9.97
N TYR A 170 1.83 -18.12 -9.39
CA TYR A 170 1.60 -16.70 -9.65
C TYR A 170 2.80 -15.81 -9.27
N LEU A 171 3.37 -16.03 -8.08
CA LEU A 171 4.54 -15.30 -7.61
C LEU A 171 5.79 -15.62 -8.44
N SER A 172 5.99 -16.88 -8.81
CA SER A 172 7.14 -17.30 -9.64
C SER A 172 7.10 -16.65 -11.02
N ASN A 173 5.92 -16.36 -11.55
CA ASN A 173 5.71 -15.66 -12.81
C ASN A 173 5.76 -14.11 -12.66
N GLY A 174 6.20 -13.59 -11.52
CA GLY A 174 6.40 -12.16 -11.32
C GLY A 174 5.17 -11.41 -10.80
N GLY A 175 4.13 -12.11 -10.37
CA GLY A 175 2.94 -11.52 -9.75
C GLY A 175 3.25 -10.87 -8.40
N ASN A 176 2.47 -9.86 -8.02
CA ASN A 176 2.57 -9.18 -6.73
C ASN A 176 1.37 -9.53 -5.85
N LEU A 177 1.63 -10.09 -4.67
CA LEU A 177 0.60 -10.43 -3.70
C LEU A 177 0.58 -9.41 -2.57
N ILE A 178 -0.59 -8.85 -2.26
CA ILE A 178 -0.79 -7.96 -1.12
C ILE A 178 -1.64 -8.70 -0.10
N ALA A 179 -1.04 -9.06 1.03
CA ALA A 179 -1.69 -9.89 2.05
C ALA A 179 -1.92 -9.14 3.35
N TYR A 180 -3.12 -9.28 3.87
CA TYR A 180 -3.56 -8.62 5.10
C TYR A 180 -3.77 -9.59 6.25
N ARG A 181 -3.26 -9.24 7.43
CA ARG A 181 -3.65 -9.82 8.73
C ARG A 181 -3.51 -11.36 8.75
N SER A 182 -4.61 -12.12 8.97
CA SER A 182 -4.56 -13.60 9.06
C SER A 182 -4.03 -14.29 7.79
N SER A 183 -4.08 -13.63 6.63
CA SER A 183 -3.45 -14.15 5.41
C SER A 183 -1.95 -14.31 5.54
N ILE A 184 -1.29 -13.48 6.37
CA ILE A 184 0.14 -13.58 6.66
C ILE A 184 0.44 -14.90 7.37
N ASN A 185 -0.37 -15.26 8.37
CA ASN A 185 -0.23 -16.53 9.08
C ASN A 185 -0.48 -17.73 8.14
N TRP A 186 -1.45 -17.60 7.21
CA TRP A 186 -1.71 -18.63 6.22
C TRP A 186 -0.51 -18.82 5.27
N LEU A 187 0.08 -17.74 4.78
CA LEU A 187 1.26 -17.77 3.91
C LEU A 187 2.48 -18.39 4.62
N GLU A 188 2.69 -18.04 5.88
CA GLU A 188 3.79 -18.58 6.69
C GLU A 188 3.59 -20.07 6.98
N LYS A 189 2.40 -20.48 7.46
CA LYS A 189 2.05 -21.88 7.72
C LYS A 189 2.24 -22.76 6.48
N ASN A 190 1.99 -22.22 5.31
CA ASN A 190 2.16 -22.90 4.03
C ASN A 190 3.56 -22.73 3.41
N LYS A 191 4.53 -22.18 4.15
CA LYS A 191 5.93 -22.01 3.74
C LYS A 191 6.10 -21.20 2.45
N ILE A 192 5.17 -20.29 2.14
CA ILE A 192 5.26 -19.34 1.03
C ILE A 192 6.15 -18.16 1.43
N ILE A 193 6.10 -17.76 2.69
CA ILE A 193 6.98 -16.75 3.27
C ILE A 193 7.68 -17.31 4.52
N SER A 194 8.78 -16.65 4.91
CA SER A 194 9.40 -16.82 6.22
C SER A 194 9.31 -15.48 6.96
N VAL A 195 8.50 -15.44 8.01
CA VAL A 195 8.30 -14.27 8.87
C VAL A 195 8.30 -14.72 10.32
N ASP A 196 9.17 -14.12 11.12
CA ASP A 196 9.17 -14.31 12.55
C ASP A 196 8.10 -13.45 13.20
N PHE A 197 7.35 -14.06 14.13
CA PHE A 197 6.35 -13.37 14.94
C PHE A 197 6.79 -13.29 16.40
N LEU A 198 6.53 -12.14 17.01
CA LEU A 198 6.59 -12.01 18.47
C LEU A 198 5.33 -12.67 19.04
N LYS A 199 5.52 -13.54 20.00
CA LYS A 199 4.42 -14.30 20.65
C LYS A 199 4.22 -13.78 22.06
N ASN A 200 2.98 -13.53 22.41
CA ASN A 200 2.58 -13.32 23.79
C ASN A 200 2.43 -14.70 24.48
N GLU A 201 3.33 -14.98 25.38
CA GLU A 201 3.16 -16.09 26.31
C GLU A 201 2.13 -15.65 27.36
N ARG A 202 0.87 -16.03 27.13
CA ARG A 202 -0.27 -15.61 27.95
C ARG A 202 -0.29 -16.35 29.29
N TYR A 203 0.59 -15.97 30.19
CA TYR A 203 0.55 -16.47 31.57
C TYR A 203 -0.24 -15.51 32.46
N ALA A 204 -1.40 -15.95 32.91
CA ALA A 204 -2.16 -15.25 33.93
C ALA A 204 -1.48 -15.45 35.31
N LYS A 205 -0.73 -14.46 35.77
CA LYS A 205 -0.17 -14.43 37.10
C LYS A 205 -1.16 -13.80 38.07
N ASN A 206 -1.45 -14.46 39.21
CA ASN A 206 -2.36 -13.98 40.26
C ASN A 206 -3.80 -13.67 39.77
N VAL A 207 -4.27 -14.42 38.76
CA VAL A 207 -5.66 -14.38 38.29
C VAL A 207 -6.41 -15.60 38.82
N SER A 208 -7.55 -15.37 39.47
CA SER A 208 -8.41 -16.45 39.93
C SER A 208 -9.07 -17.20 38.76
N PHE A 209 -9.51 -18.43 39.01
CA PHE A 209 -10.25 -19.17 37.96
C PHE A 209 -11.53 -18.45 37.54
N GLU A 210 -12.19 -17.75 38.45
CA GLU A 210 -13.37 -16.90 38.19
C GLU A 210 -13.05 -15.77 37.20
N ASP A 211 -11.87 -15.15 37.35
CA ASP A 211 -11.46 -13.99 36.52
C ASP A 211 -10.75 -14.36 35.19
N ARG A 212 -10.57 -15.66 34.92
CA ARG A 212 -9.91 -16.14 33.68
C ARG A 212 -10.54 -15.55 32.39
N GLY A 213 -11.87 -15.42 32.40
CA GLY A 213 -12.60 -14.84 31.24
C GLY A 213 -12.29 -13.38 31.03
N LYS A 214 -12.21 -12.60 32.11
CA LYS A 214 -11.82 -11.18 32.07
C LYS A 214 -10.39 -11.01 31.59
N PHE A 215 -9.46 -11.84 32.09
CA PHE A 215 -8.07 -11.85 31.63
C PHE A 215 -7.98 -12.16 30.12
N SER A 216 -8.63 -13.23 29.65
CA SER A 216 -8.64 -13.58 28.24
C SER A 216 -9.25 -12.46 27.37
N GLY A 217 -10.31 -11.81 27.83
CA GLY A 217 -10.94 -10.68 27.18
C GLY A 217 -10.02 -9.46 27.11
N SER A 218 -9.25 -9.19 28.16
CA SER A 218 -8.29 -8.08 28.18
C SER A 218 -7.14 -8.24 27.17
N GLN A 219 -6.85 -9.46 26.72
CA GLN A 219 -5.81 -9.73 25.72
C GLN A 219 -6.29 -9.51 24.28
N VAL A 220 -7.56 -9.19 24.07
CA VAL A 220 -8.10 -8.93 22.72
C VAL A 220 -7.82 -7.49 22.31
N VAL A 221 -7.22 -7.29 21.14
CA VAL A 221 -7.13 -5.98 20.48
C VAL A 221 -8.36 -5.82 19.60
N GLY A 222 -9.42 -5.25 20.15
CA GLY A 222 -10.72 -5.10 19.48
C GLY A 222 -10.75 -3.99 18.42
N GLY A 223 -9.84 -3.02 18.56
CA GLY A 223 -9.64 -1.90 17.64
C GLY A 223 -9.03 -0.72 18.39
N ALA A 224 -7.86 -0.29 17.93
CA ALA A 224 -7.16 0.84 18.50
C ALA A 224 -6.32 1.55 17.42
N ILE A 225 -5.99 2.80 17.69
CA ILE A 225 -5.21 3.66 16.80
C ILE A 225 -3.83 3.83 17.41
N PHE A 226 -2.82 3.59 16.58
CA PHE A 226 -1.43 3.64 16.99
C PHE A 226 -0.62 4.59 16.10
N GLU A 227 0.29 5.31 16.72
CA GLU A 227 1.27 6.13 16.03
C GLU A 227 2.42 5.26 15.51
N THR A 228 2.76 5.47 14.24
CA THR A 228 3.96 4.89 13.62
C THR A 228 4.88 5.99 13.11
N LYS A 229 6.18 5.73 13.13
CA LYS A 229 7.22 6.52 12.44
C LYS A 229 7.44 5.93 11.06
N ILE A 230 7.66 6.78 10.06
CA ILE A 230 7.83 6.34 8.69
C ILE A 230 9.13 6.86 8.08
N ASP A 231 9.79 6.02 7.29
CA ASP A 231 10.86 6.44 6.38
C ASP A 231 10.24 6.96 5.08
N LYS A 232 10.26 8.28 4.90
CA LYS A 232 9.69 8.94 3.72
C LYS A 232 10.42 8.60 2.41
N SER A 233 11.66 8.12 2.48
CA SER A 233 12.45 7.74 1.29
C SER A 233 12.05 6.37 0.74
N HIS A 234 11.35 5.54 1.52
CA HIS A 234 10.85 4.25 1.05
C HIS A 234 9.56 4.42 0.23
N PRO A 235 9.43 3.76 -0.95
CA PRO A 235 8.30 3.96 -1.85
C PRO A 235 6.92 3.70 -1.25
N ILE A 236 6.80 2.83 -0.25
CA ILE A 236 5.52 2.59 0.43
C ILE A 236 4.95 3.87 1.08
N ASN A 237 5.82 4.80 1.48
CA ASN A 237 5.46 6.03 2.18
C ASN A 237 5.41 7.27 1.28
N PHE A 238 5.63 7.12 -0.03
CA PHE A 238 5.60 8.26 -0.96
C PHE A 238 4.24 8.98 -0.93
N GLY A 239 4.29 10.30 -0.91
CA GLY A 239 3.11 11.15 -0.83
C GLY A 239 2.57 11.40 0.58
N ILE A 240 3.12 10.76 1.62
CA ILE A 240 2.77 11.07 3.01
C ILE A 240 3.59 12.28 3.46
N LYS A 241 2.93 13.34 3.93
CA LYS A 241 3.60 14.60 4.34
C LYS A 241 4.34 14.47 5.66
N SER A 242 3.69 13.87 6.66
CA SER A 242 4.24 13.71 8.01
C SER A 242 5.33 12.66 8.07
N LYS A 243 6.18 12.73 9.09
CA LYS A 243 7.12 11.65 9.48
C LYS A 243 6.46 10.61 10.39
N SER A 244 5.22 10.82 10.79
CA SER A 244 4.40 9.88 11.54
C SER A 244 3.08 9.62 10.81
N LEU A 245 2.50 8.45 11.07
CA LEU A 245 1.23 8.02 10.50
C LEU A 245 0.42 7.30 11.57
N SER A 246 -0.86 7.65 11.69
CA SER A 246 -1.79 6.96 12.58
C SER A 246 -2.36 5.74 11.87
N THR A 247 -2.16 4.54 12.42
CA THR A 247 -2.63 3.28 11.87
C THR A 247 -3.74 2.67 12.74
N PHE A 248 -4.68 1.98 12.11
CA PHE A 248 -5.73 1.23 12.80
C PHE A 248 -5.39 -0.26 12.85
N ARG A 249 -5.50 -0.85 14.06
CA ARG A 249 -5.22 -2.25 14.29
C ARG A 249 -6.28 -2.92 15.15
N ASN A 250 -6.69 -4.12 14.78
CA ASN A 250 -7.64 -4.95 15.54
C ASN A 250 -7.25 -6.45 15.50
N ASN A 251 -5.99 -6.74 15.71
CA ASN A 251 -5.45 -8.10 15.77
C ASN A 251 -4.19 -8.16 16.64
N THR A 252 -3.72 -9.36 16.92
CA THR A 252 -2.53 -9.65 17.74
C THR A 252 -1.42 -10.32 16.92
N ILE A 253 -1.29 -9.99 15.63
CA ILE A 253 -0.23 -10.50 14.75
C ILE A 253 0.93 -9.51 14.79
N PHE A 254 2.01 -9.83 15.45
CA PHE A 254 3.17 -8.97 15.66
C PHE A 254 4.35 -9.50 14.86
N MET A 255 4.63 -8.90 13.69
CA MET A 255 5.79 -9.27 12.86
C MET A 255 7.07 -8.69 13.47
N LYS A 256 8.07 -9.53 13.69
CA LYS A 256 9.39 -9.09 14.17
C LYS A 256 10.08 -8.22 13.10
N PRO A 257 10.76 -7.12 13.46
CA PRO A 257 11.49 -6.29 12.49
C PRO A 257 12.56 -7.08 11.72
N GLU A 258 12.89 -6.63 10.52
CA GLU A 258 14.05 -7.13 9.78
C GLU A 258 15.36 -6.56 10.39
N LYS A 259 16.46 -7.28 10.19
CA LYS A 259 17.78 -6.86 10.72
C LYS A 259 18.25 -5.54 10.12
N ASN A 260 18.01 -5.31 8.84
CA ASN A 260 18.35 -4.07 8.16
C ASN A 260 17.23 -3.04 8.37
N SER A 261 17.54 -1.89 8.94
CA SER A 261 16.59 -0.84 9.26
C SER A 261 15.82 -0.34 8.04
N TYR A 262 16.46 -0.25 6.87
CA TYR A 262 15.81 0.18 5.63
C TYR A 262 14.72 -0.79 5.13
N ASN A 263 14.64 -2.00 5.68
CA ASN A 263 13.56 -2.97 5.42
C ASN A 263 12.36 -2.79 6.38
N ASN A 264 12.45 -1.84 7.31
CA ASN A 264 11.39 -1.52 8.27
C ASN A 264 10.90 -0.08 8.05
N PRO A 265 10.27 0.23 6.91
CA PRO A 265 9.93 1.61 6.56
C PRO A 265 8.79 2.21 7.38
N ILE A 266 8.11 1.40 8.17
CA ILE A 266 7.05 1.79 9.10
C ILE A 266 7.29 1.04 10.42
N GLU A 267 7.47 1.79 11.50
CA GLU A 267 7.71 1.26 12.85
C GLU A 267 6.79 1.94 13.85
N TYR A 268 6.35 1.23 14.88
CA TYR A 268 5.57 1.86 15.95
C TYR A 268 6.45 2.81 16.77
N SER A 269 5.87 3.92 17.23
CA SER A 269 6.57 4.87 18.09
C SER A 269 6.78 4.26 19.50
N ASN A 270 7.63 4.90 20.31
CA ASN A 270 7.93 4.44 21.66
C ASN A 270 6.70 4.45 22.59
N ASN A 271 5.74 5.35 22.32
CA ASN A 271 4.45 5.43 23.01
C ASN A 271 3.32 5.44 21.97
N PRO A 272 3.03 4.30 21.34
CA PRO A 272 2.26 4.27 20.09
C PRO A 272 0.75 4.42 20.28
N LEU A 273 0.18 4.12 21.45
CA LEU A 273 -1.27 4.16 21.65
C LEU A 273 -1.80 5.60 21.61
N ILE A 274 -2.57 5.93 20.59
CA ILE A 274 -3.26 7.22 20.44
C ILE A 274 -4.68 7.13 21.03
N SER A 275 -5.40 6.05 20.70
CA SER A 275 -6.80 5.89 21.11
C SER A 275 -7.20 4.41 21.11
N GLY A 276 -8.13 4.04 21.97
CA GLY A 276 -8.60 2.66 22.13
C GLY A 276 -7.91 1.95 23.27
N TYR A 277 -7.99 0.60 23.27
CA TYR A 277 -7.46 -0.25 24.31
C TYR A 277 -6.52 -1.32 23.75
N ILE A 278 -5.45 -1.55 24.47
CA ILE A 278 -4.52 -2.68 24.31
C ILE A 278 -3.96 -3.05 25.68
N SER A 279 -3.81 -4.36 25.98
CA SER A 279 -3.16 -4.78 27.21
C SER A 279 -1.67 -4.40 27.22
N ASN A 280 -1.07 -4.27 28.41
CA ASN A 280 0.35 -3.92 28.54
C ASN A 280 1.25 -4.95 27.84
N GLU A 281 0.92 -6.22 27.94
CA GLU A 281 1.67 -7.32 27.32
C GLU A 281 1.64 -7.20 25.79
N ASN A 282 0.49 -6.96 25.21
CA ASN A 282 0.35 -6.76 23.78
C ASN A 282 0.98 -5.43 23.32
N LEU A 283 0.95 -4.38 24.15
CA LEU A 283 1.59 -3.11 23.86
C LEU A 283 3.11 -3.25 23.75
N GLU A 284 3.72 -4.02 24.64
CA GLU A 284 5.17 -4.28 24.58
C GLU A 284 5.56 -5.08 23.31
N LEU A 285 4.74 -6.04 22.90
CA LEU A 285 4.94 -6.74 21.64
C LEU A 285 4.77 -5.80 20.43
N LEU A 286 3.75 -4.93 20.49
CA LEU A 286 3.48 -3.96 19.43
C LEU A 286 4.67 -3.05 19.19
N LYS A 287 5.23 -2.44 20.25
CA LYS A 287 6.40 -1.55 20.18
C LYS A 287 7.62 -2.19 19.51
N ASN A 288 7.78 -3.50 19.68
CA ASN A 288 8.89 -4.28 19.13
C ASN A 288 8.53 -4.97 17.80
N SER A 289 7.42 -4.60 17.17
CA SER A 289 6.96 -5.16 15.91
C SER A 289 6.84 -4.11 14.80
N VAL A 290 6.63 -4.58 13.58
CA VAL A 290 6.39 -3.72 12.41
C VAL A 290 5.07 -4.07 11.74
N PRO A 291 4.29 -3.06 11.27
CA PRO A 291 3.01 -3.30 10.62
C PRO A 291 3.13 -3.68 9.15
N PHE A 292 4.29 -3.51 8.54
CA PHE A 292 4.50 -3.69 7.11
C PHE A 292 5.83 -4.37 6.80
N LYS A 293 5.82 -5.27 5.82
CA LYS A 293 7.01 -5.88 5.22
C LYS A 293 6.83 -6.12 3.73
N VAL A 294 7.95 -6.14 3.01
CA VAL A 294 8.03 -6.66 1.64
C VAL A 294 8.91 -7.91 1.63
N LYS A 295 8.42 -8.97 1.03
CA LYS A 295 9.17 -10.21 0.81
C LYS A 295 9.25 -10.51 -0.68
N ARG A 296 10.37 -11.04 -1.13
CA ARG A 296 10.53 -11.56 -2.50
C ARG A 296 10.23 -13.05 -2.51
N TYR A 297 9.58 -13.49 -3.58
CA TYR A 297 9.38 -14.90 -3.89
C TYR A 297 9.67 -15.11 -5.38
N SER A 298 10.81 -15.71 -5.71
CA SER A 298 11.26 -15.81 -7.10
C SER A 298 11.25 -14.44 -7.80
N SER A 299 10.49 -14.28 -8.89
CA SER A 299 10.36 -13.04 -9.64
C SER A 299 9.27 -12.10 -9.06
N GLY A 300 8.42 -12.59 -8.17
CA GLY A 300 7.31 -11.85 -7.58
C GLY A 300 7.63 -11.22 -6.23
N LYS A 301 6.69 -10.44 -5.72
CA LYS A 301 6.78 -9.78 -4.42
C LYS A 301 5.53 -10.00 -3.59
N ILE A 302 5.71 -10.00 -2.27
CA ILE A 302 4.63 -10.13 -1.31
C ILE A 302 4.68 -8.95 -0.35
N PHE A 303 3.61 -8.17 -0.31
CA PHE A 303 3.44 -7.03 0.58
C PHE A 303 2.55 -7.47 1.74
N LEU A 304 3.06 -7.36 2.95
CA LEU A 304 2.41 -7.85 4.16
C LEU A 304 1.97 -6.68 5.03
N PHE A 305 0.68 -6.60 5.35
CA PHE A 305 0.09 -5.60 6.23
C PHE A 305 -0.60 -6.26 7.41
N THR A 306 -0.12 -6.02 8.63
CA THR A 306 -0.83 -6.44 9.85
C THR A 306 -1.93 -5.46 10.23
N ASP A 307 -1.78 -4.18 9.91
CA ASP A 307 -2.75 -3.14 10.18
C ASP A 307 -3.74 -2.97 9.03
N ASN A 308 -4.96 -2.53 9.34
CA ASN A 308 -5.97 -2.29 8.33
C ASN A 308 -5.79 -0.89 7.71
N THR A 309 -5.45 -0.84 6.42
CA THR A 309 -5.21 0.42 5.71
C THR A 309 -6.50 1.12 5.27
N ASN A 310 -7.66 0.48 5.39
CA ASN A 310 -8.93 0.97 4.81
C ASN A 310 -10.11 0.86 5.77
N PHE A 311 -9.86 0.85 7.07
CA PHE A 311 -10.84 0.52 8.10
C PHE A 311 -12.19 1.24 7.91
N ARG A 312 -13.25 0.46 7.79
CA ARG A 312 -14.66 0.89 7.63
C ARG A 312 -14.85 1.97 6.55
N ALA A 313 -13.99 2.00 5.54
CA ALA A 313 -14.03 2.95 4.43
C ALA A 313 -13.99 4.45 4.82
N PHE A 314 -13.77 4.78 6.09
CA PHE A 314 -13.62 6.18 6.54
C PHE A 314 -12.19 6.54 6.99
N TRP A 315 -11.29 5.56 7.15
CA TRP A 315 -9.90 5.78 7.55
C TRP A 315 -9.05 6.15 6.34
N TYR A 316 -8.99 7.46 6.02
CA TYR A 316 -8.32 7.95 4.82
C TYR A 316 -6.79 7.93 4.89
N GLY A 317 -6.21 8.16 6.07
CA GLY A 317 -4.78 8.43 6.23
C GLY A 317 -3.85 7.32 5.72
N THR A 318 -4.30 6.06 5.76
CA THR A 318 -3.50 4.90 5.38
C THR A 318 -3.84 4.31 4.01
N ASN A 319 -4.88 4.83 3.32
CA ASN A 319 -5.24 4.35 1.97
C ASN A 319 -4.07 4.43 0.99
N ARG A 320 -3.22 5.46 1.15
CA ARG A 320 -2.01 5.67 0.32
C ARG A 320 -1.07 4.46 0.36
N LEU A 321 -0.96 3.76 1.48
CA LEU A 321 -0.08 2.59 1.61
C LEU A 321 -0.47 1.47 0.64
N LEU A 322 -1.77 1.15 0.54
CA LEU A 322 -2.26 0.15 -0.41
C LEU A 322 -2.01 0.59 -1.85
N MET A 323 -2.29 1.86 -2.17
CA MET A 323 -2.10 2.37 -3.53
C MET A 323 -0.61 2.42 -3.91
N ASN A 324 0.28 2.75 -2.98
CA ASN A 324 1.72 2.70 -3.20
C ASN A 324 2.23 1.26 -3.40
N ALA A 325 1.71 0.28 -2.66
CA ALA A 325 2.02 -1.13 -2.88
C ALA A 325 1.64 -1.61 -4.30
N ILE A 326 0.64 -0.97 -4.92
CA ILE A 326 0.20 -1.28 -6.29
C ILE A 326 1.00 -0.49 -7.34
N TYR A 327 0.99 0.84 -7.27
CA TYR A 327 1.59 1.68 -8.30
C TYR A 327 3.12 1.74 -8.26
N LEU A 328 3.71 1.52 -7.08
CA LEU A 328 5.15 1.64 -6.85
C LEU A 328 5.81 0.30 -6.52
N SER A 329 5.14 -0.83 -6.74
CA SER A 329 5.66 -2.17 -6.48
C SER A 329 7.01 -2.44 -7.14
N ASN A 330 7.26 -1.86 -8.30
CA ASN A 330 8.52 -2.01 -9.04
C ASN A 330 9.71 -1.27 -8.38
N LYS A 331 9.45 -0.35 -7.45
CA LYS A 331 10.48 0.40 -6.72
C LYS A 331 10.89 -0.24 -5.38
N MET A 332 10.16 -1.28 -4.93
CA MET A 332 10.35 -1.98 -3.65
C MET A 332 10.94 -3.37 -3.80
#